data_5bfcaaa3749e4e259e2981a0039b48bc
#
_entry.id   5bfcaaa3749e4e259e2981a0039b48bc
#
_cell.length_a   1.000
_cell.length_b   1.000
_cell.length_c   1.000
_cell.angle_alpha   90.00
_cell.angle_beta   90.00
_cell.angle_gamma   90.00
#
_symmetry.space_group_name_H-M   'P 1'
#
loop_
_entity.id
_entity.type
_entity.pdbx_description
1 polymer ?
#
loop_
_entity_poly.entity_id
_entity_poly.type
_entity_poly.pdbx_seq_one_letter_code
_entity_poly.pdbx_strand_id
1 'polypeptide(L)'
;MGGVKVANIDYPLVKRIPYSEEAIKAFETEYQKPLDVSDELTEADIFLAYPTVYIITDRKRKQVSAYVGETSNIISRTVQHIKQDPLERDDWDSLAQSSEAEMYIVGHDKFNKSLTLDVENQLMLYLSGNPKIQQLNNRRSNPQFRYYTSELMPKITSQVWRELHSQNPDIFPEEEVIKDSALFKASPFHKLTAEQLKAKEILFEKIRGNLKLDKQSELILVSGEAGGGEDGALEFTFL
;
A
#
# COMPACT_ATOMS: atom_id res chain seq x y z
N MET A 1 -14.08 16.83 24.71
CA MET A 1 -12.62 16.74 24.97
C MET A 1 -11.93 17.43 23.80
N GLY A 2 -11.14 18.47 24.04
CA GLY A 2 -10.52 19.26 22.97
C GLY A 2 -9.51 18.42 22.21
N GLY A 3 -9.53 18.51 20.86
CA GLY A 3 -8.58 17.84 20.00
C GLY A 3 -7.15 18.18 20.42
N VAL A 4 -6.28 17.17 20.43
CA VAL A 4 -4.87 17.35 20.76
C VAL A 4 -4.27 18.30 19.72
N LYS A 5 -3.75 19.42 20.17
CA LYS A 5 -3.01 20.39 19.34
C LYS A 5 -1.73 19.71 18.90
N VAL A 6 -1.51 19.55 17.61
CA VAL A 6 -0.30 18.94 17.06
C VAL A 6 0.45 20.01 16.28
N ALA A 7 1.39 20.65 16.96
CA ALA A 7 2.39 21.48 16.30
C ALA A 7 3.38 20.56 15.56
N ASN A 8 3.38 20.57 14.22
CA ASN A 8 4.31 19.89 13.33
C ASN A 8 4.31 18.35 13.48
N ILE A 9 3.41 17.67 12.77
CA ILE A 9 3.32 16.21 12.76
C ILE A 9 4.39 15.64 11.82
N ASP A 10 5.56 15.36 12.38
CA ASP A 10 6.66 14.69 11.63
C ASP A 10 6.46 13.16 11.57
N TYR A 11 5.29 12.66 12.04
CA TYR A 11 4.95 11.26 12.13
C TYR A 11 3.54 10.98 11.59
N PRO A 12 3.30 9.83 10.97
CA PRO A 12 1.98 9.42 10.54
C PRO A 12 1.06 9.16 11.73
N LEU A 13 -0.18 9.53 11.58
CA LEU A 13 -1.26 9.12 12.48
C LEU A 13 -1.87 7.82 11.94
N VAL A 14 -2.02 6.82 12.80
CA VAL A 14 -2.67 5.55 12.44
C VAL A 14 -3.78 5.27 13.44
N LYS A 15 -5.01 5.21 12.96
CA LYS A 15 -6.18 4.85 13.75
C LYS A 15 -6.71 3.50 13.31
N ARG A 16 -6.78 2.56 14.25
CA ARG A 16 -7.39 1.24 14.06
C ARG A 16 -8.83 1.26 14.55
N ILE A 17 -9.76 0.81 13.71
CA ILE A 17 -11.17 0.69 14.02
C ILE A 17 -11.71 -0.64 13.47
N PRO A 18 -12.83 -1.18 14.02
CA PRO A 18 -13.60 -2.23 13.35
C PRO A 18 -14.03 -1.77 11.95
N TYR A 19 -14.03 -2.67 10.98
CA TYR A 19 -14.51 -2.35 9.64
C TYR A 19 -16.03 -2.47 9.60
N SER A 20 -16.73 -1.43 10.06
CA SER A 20 -18.19 -1.36 10.06
C SER A 20 -18.70 0.07 9.87
N GLU A 21 -19.97 0.19 9.47
CA GLU A 21 -20.62 1.50 9.30
C GLU A 21 -20.70 2.27 10.62
N GLU A 22 -20.96 1.59 11.71
CA GLU A 22 -21.03 2.18 13.04
C GLU A 22 -19.68 2.75 13.47
N ALA A 23 -18.60 1.97 13.24
CA ALA A 23 -17.26 2.38 13.61
C ALA A 23 -16.77 3.59 12.78
N ILE A 24 -17.05 3.65 11.47
CA ILE A 24 -16.65 4.81 10.67
C ILE A 24 -17.47 6.07 11.01
N LYS A 25 -18.74 5.93 11.39
CA LYS A 25 -19.55 7.06 11.87
C LYS A 25 -19.08 7.54 13.25
N ALA A 26 -18.70 6.62 14.14
CA ALA A 26 -18.12 6.97 15.43
C ALA A 26 -16.78 7.71 15.25
N PHE A 27 -15.93 7.24 14.32
CA PHE A 27 -14.68 7.89 13.94
C PHE A 27 -14.94 9.31 13.38
N GLU A 28 -15.90 9.47 12.46
CA GLU A 28 -16.28 10.79 11.96
C GLU A 28 -16.70 11.73 13.11
N THR A 29 -17.54 11.24 14.01
CA THR A 29 -18.02 12.03 15.16
C THR A 29 -16.89 12.38 16.13
N GLU A 30 -15.93 11.49 16.37
CA GLU A 30 -14.75 11.73 17.22
C GLU A 30 -13.91 12.89 16.70
N TYR A 31 -13.77 13.00 15.37
CA TYR A 31 -12.94 14.01 14.71
C TYR A 31 -13.74 15.18 14.14
N GLN A 32 -15.08 15.20 14.25
CA GLN A 32 -15.87 16.38 13.89
C GLN A 32 -15.48 17.56 14.80
N LYS A 33 -15.01 18.64 14.17
CA LYS A 33 -14.66 19.87 14.86
C LYS A 33 -15.90 20.69 15.23
N PRO A 34 -15.94 21.32 16.41
CA PRO A 34 -16.65 22.57 16.58
C PRO A 34 -16.04 23.59 15.58
N LEU A 35 -16.87 24.49 15.06
CA LEU A 35 -16.49 25.59 14.16
C LEU A 35 -15.55 26.63 14.84
N ASP A 36 -14.46 26.18 15.42
CA ASP A 36 -13.46 27.06 16.00
C ASP A 36 -12.29 27.19 15.00
N VAL A 37 -12.14 28.39 14.46
CA VAL A 37 -11.15 28.75 13.45
C VAL A 37 -9.80 28.94 14.14
N SER A 38 -9.12 27.84 14.47
CA SER A 38 -7.72 27.93 14.84
C SER A 38 -6.85 27.68 13.59
N ASP A 39 -5.82 28.50 13.38
CA ASP A 39 -4.84 28.33 12.29
C ASP A 39 -3.92 27.11 12.49
N GLU A 40 -4.10 26.36 13.57
CA GLU A 40 -3.25 25.22 13.91
C GLU A 40 -3.83 23.92 13.30
N LEU A 41 -2.99 23.18 12.59
CA LEU A 41 -3.32 21.86 12.04
C LEU A 41 -3.64 20.87 13.18
N THR A 42 -4.75 20.15 13.05
CA THR A 42 -5.20 19.16 14.04
C THR A 42 -5.26 17.76 13.43
N GLU A 43 -5.34 16.72 14.28
CA GLU A 43 -5.56 15.34 13.82
C GLU A 43 -6.86 15.22 12.99
N ALA A 44 -7.90 15.98 13.36
CA ALA A 44 -9.15 16.02 12.61
C ALA A 44 -8.94 16.51 11.17
N ASP A 45 -8.11 17.53 10.96
CA ASP A 45 -7.78 17.99 9.63
C ASP A 45 -7.08 16.90 8.82
N ILE A 46 -6.11 16.22 9.44
CA ILE A 46 -5.33 15.18 8.78
C ILE A 46 -6.20 14.00 8.37
N PHE A 47 -7.14 13.58 9.21
CA PHE A 47 -8.01 12.45 8.87
C PHE A 47 -9.19 12.81 7.97
N LEU A 48 -9.75 14.02 8.09
CA LEU A 48 -10.99 14.36 7.41
C LEU A 48 -10.81 15.31 6.21
N ALA A 49 -9.74 16.11 6.20
CA ALA A 49 -9.52 17.12 5.15
C ALA A 49 -8.32 16.78 4.22
N TYR A 50 -7.40 15.95 4.66
CA TYR A 50 -6.26 15.50 3.84
C TYR A 50 -6.55 14.16 3.16
N PRO A 51 -5.87 13.85 2.05
CA PRO A 51 -5.88 12.50 1.51
C PRO A 51 -5.35 11.50 2.55
N THR A 52 -5.93 10.30 2.59
CA THR A 52 -5.57 9.23 3.51
C THR A 52 -5.26 7.95 2.77
N VAL A 53 -4.40 7.11 3.36
CA VAL A 53 -4.23 5.71 2.97
C VAL A 53 -4.95 4.85 4.00
N TYR A 54 -5.52 3.75 3.59
CA TYR A 54 -6.17 2.82 4.51
C TYR A 54 -5.88 1.37 4.17
N ILE A 55 -5.85 0.55 5.20
CA ILE A 55 -5.68 -0.90 5.07
C ILE A 55 -6.89 -1.54 5.75
N ILE A 56 -7.55 -2.47 5.05
CA ILE A 56 -8.58 -3.32 5.63
C ILE A 56 -8.01 -4.71 5.71
N THR A 57 -8.11 -5.35 6.87
CA THR A 57 -7.67 -6.73 7.08
C THR A 57 -8.82 -7.56 7.62
N ASP A 58 -8.94 -8.79 7.13
CA ASP A 58 -9.90 -9.77 7.63
C ASP A 58 -9.19 -11.08 7.93
N ARG A 59 -9.32 -11.55 9.17
CA ARG A 59 -8.70 -12.78 9.61
C ARG A 59 -9.73 -13.91 9.67
N LYS A 60 -9.61 -14.86 8.74
CA LYS A 60 -10.41 -16.08 8.75
C LYS A 60 -9.54 -17.27 9.14
N ARG A 61 -9.66 -17.73 10.38
CA ARG A 61 -8.83 -18.82 10.95
C ARG A 61 -7.34 -18.42 10.96
N LYS A 62 -6.52 -19.06 10.09
CA LYS A 62 -5.08 -18.79 9.96
C LYS A 62 -4.72 -17.95 8.73
N GLN A 63 -5.72 -17.56 7.95
CA GLN A 63 -5.53 -16.81 6.71
C GLN A 63 -5.93 -15.36 6.92
N VAL A 64 -5.15 -14.45 6.37
CA VAL A 64 -5.46 -13.03 6.39
C VAL A 64 -5.67 -12.55 4.96
N SER A 65 -6.81 -11.93 4.73
CA SER A 65 -7.04 -11.12 3.53
C SER A 65 -6.74 -9.67 3.85
N ALA A 66 -6.14 -8.96 2.91
CA ALA A 66 -5.86 -7.54 3.06
C ALA A 66 -6.28 -6.76 1.81
N TYR A 67 -6.70 -5.54 2.02
CA TYR A 67 -6.95 -4.54 1.00
C TYR A 67 -6.23 -3.26 1.38
N VAL A 68 -5.55 -2.63 0.44
CA VAL A 68 -4.95 -1.30 0.61
C VAL A 68 -5.60 -0.35 -0.37
N GLY A 69 -5.90 0.84 0.07
CA GLY A 69 -6.47 1.88 -0.77
C GLY A 69 -6.07 3.28 -0.32
N GLU A 70 -6.27 4.25 -1.18
CA GLU A 70 -6.12 5.65 -0.86
C GLU A 70 -7.39 6.42 -1.23
N THR A 71 -7.64 7.53 -0.56
CA THR A 71 -8.82 8.35 -0.82
C THR A 71 -8.62 9.78 -0.34
N SER A 72 -9.31 10.72 -0.98
CA SER A 72 -9.45 12.09 -0.49
C SER A 72 -10.57 12.25 0.55
N ASN A 73 -11.42 11.23 0.74
CA ASN A 73 -12.50 11.25 1.73
C ASN A 73 -12.73 9.84 2.29
N ILE A 74 -12.16 9.58 3.45
CA ILE A 74 -12.19 8.27 4.07
C ILE A 74 -13.60 7.83 4.49
N ILE A 75 -14.43 8.75 4.92
CA ILE A 75 -15.80 8.45 5.35
C ILE A 75 -16.64 7.95 4.17
N SER A 76 -16.73 8.77 3.11
CA SER A 76 -17.51 8.43 1.92
C SER A 76 -16.99 7.14 1.26
N ARG A 77 -15.66 6.95 1.22
CA ARG A 77 -15.05 5.77 0.61
C ARG A 77 -15.36 4.50 1.41
N THR A 78 -15.29 4.56 2.73
CA THR A 78 -15.61 3.42 3.58
C THR A 78 -17.08 3.03 3.47
N VAL A 79 -17.98 4.02 3.50
CA VAL A 79 -19.43 3.76 3.32
C VAL A 79 -19.71 3.13 1.95
N GLN A 80 -19.04 3.60 0.88
CA GLN A 80 -19.15 3.00 -0.44
C GLN A 80 -18.73 1.53 -0.42
N HIS A 81 -17.56 1.21 0.17
CA HIS A 81 -17.05 -0.15 0.29
C HIS A 81 -17.95 -1.09 1.09
N ILE A 82 -18.67 -0.57 2.07
CA ILE A 82 -19.58 -1.38 2.89
C ILE A 82 -20.93 -1.58 2.20
N LYS A 83 -21.46 -0.58 1.46
CA LYS A 83 -22.83 -0.58 0.95
C LYS A 83 -22.98 -0.86 -0.55
N GLN A 84 -22.03 -0.40 -1.36
CA GLN A 84 -22.16 -0.43 -2.82
C GLN A 84 -21.28 -1.53 -3.44
N ASP A 85 -20.00 -1.57 -3.07
CA ASP A 85 -19.06 -2.51 -3.66
C ASP A 85 -19.44 -3.99 -3.41
N PRO A 86 -20.05 -4.39 -2.27
CA PRO A 86 -20.55 -5.75 -2.06
C PRO A 86 -21.61 -6.21 -3.08
N LEU A 87 -22.34 -5.27 -3.66
CA LEU A 87 -23.35 -5.60 -4.69
C LEU A 87 -22.74 -6.01 -6.04
N GLU A 88 -21.48 -5.66 -6.25
CA GLU A 88 -20.77 -5.88 -7.50
C GLU A 88 -19.62 -6.90 -7.38
N ARG A 89 -19.15 -7.16 -6.13
CA ARG A 89 -17.96 -7.97 -5.90
C ARG A 89 -18.05 -8.79 -4.61
N ASP A 90 -17.96 -10.11 -4.75
CA ASP A 90 -18.05 -11.08 -3.65
C ASP A 90 -16.96 -10.91 -2.58
N ASP A 91 -15.77 -10.41 -2.94
CA ASP A 91 -14.68 -10.16 -1.99
C ASP A 91 -15.04 -9.03 -1.01
N TRP A 92 -15.74 -7.99 -1.47
CA TRP A 92 -16.26 -6.94 -0.61
C TRP A 92 -17.42 -7.38 0.26
N ASP A 93 -18.32 -8.21 -0.26
CA ASP A 93 -19.41 -8.79 0.52
C ASP A 93 -18.86 -9.61 1.69
N SER A 94 -17.85 -10.43 1.42
CA SER A 94 -17.16 -11.21 2.45
C SER A 94 -16.50 -10.36 3.54
N LEU A 95 -15.93 -9.21 3.20
CA LEU A 95 -15.33 -8.27 4.15
C LEU A 95 -16.40 -7.53 4.96
N ALA A 96 -17.47 -7.06 4.31
CA ALA A 96 -18.54 -6.32 4.96
C ALA A 96 -19.33 -7.15 5.98
N GLN A 97 -19.39 -8.47 5.79
CA GLN A 97 -20.07 -9.40 6.70
C GLN A 97 -19.17 -9.95 7.81
N SER A 98 -17.87 -9.67 7.78
CA SER A 98 -16.92 -10.21 8.75
C SER A 98 -16.90 -9.39 10.04
N SER A 99 -17.13 -10.05 11.19
CA SER A 99 -16.95 -9.45 12.51
C SER A 99 -15.49 -9.29 12.93
N GLU A 100 -14.56 -9.92 12.22
CA GLU A 100 -13.12 -9.88 12.48
C GLU A 100 -12.39 -8.87 11.57
N ALA A 101 -13.12 -8.21 10.68
CA ALA A 101 -12.53 -7.23 9.77
C ALA A 101 -12.19 -5.93 10.50
N GLU A 102 -10.97 -5.46 10.29
CA GLU A 102 -10.43 -4.24 10.89
C GLU A 102 -9.92 -3.29 9.82
N MET A 103 -9.98 -2.01 10.12
CA MET A 103 -9.49 -0.96 9.25
C MET A 103 -8.45 -0.11 9.97
N TYR A 104 -7.33 0.13 9.30
CA TYR A 104 -6.27 1.04 9.72
C TYR A 104 -6.33 2.26 8.81
N ILE A 105 -6.64 3.43 9.38
CA ILE A 105 -6.71 4.71 8.67
C ILE A 105 -5.40 5.44 8.94
N VAL A 106 -4.70 5.80 7.89
CA VAL A 106 -3.38 6.44 7.93
C VAL A 106 -3.49 7.85 7.39
N GLY A 107 -3.13 8.82 8.21
CA GLY A 107 -3.06 10.23 7.85
C GLY A 107 -1.66 10.81 8.08
N HIS A 108 -1.30 11.85 7.32
CA HIS A 108 -0.06 12.61 7.48
C HIS A 108 -0.22 14.01 6.90
N ASP A 109 0.39 15.03 7.52
CA ASP A 109 0.32 16.42 7.08
C ASP A 109 0.96 16.68 5.70
N LYS A 110 1.84 15.80 5.25
CA LYS A 110 2.48 15.86 3.93
C LYS A 110 1.71 15.10 2.83
N PHE A 111 0.63 14.41 3.20
CA PHE A 111 -0.12 13.64 2.22
C PHE A 111 -0.78 14.53 1.17
N ASN A 112 -0.50 14.18 -0.07
CA ASN A 112 -1.19 14.64 -1.27
C ASN A 112 -1.51 13.41 -2.11
N LYS A 113 -2.30 13.58 -3.16
CA LYS A 113 -2.77 12.46 -3.99
C LYS A 113 -1.65 11.59 -4.55
N SER A 114 -0.54 12.17 -5.00
CA SER A 114 0.58 11.42 -5.56
C SER A 114 1.34 10.65 -4.48
N LEU A 115 1.56 11.26 -3.33
CA LEU A 115 2.25 10.61 -2.22
C LEU A 115 1.42 9.47 -1.63
N THR A 116 0.10 9.63 -1.50
CA THR A 116 -0.77 8.54 -1.01
C THR A 116 -0.81 7.35 -1.96
N LEU A 117 -0.79 7.58 -3.29
CA LEU A 117 -0.67 6.51 -4.29
C LEU A 117 0.64 5.74 -4.16
N ASP A 118 1.76 6.41 -3.94
CA ASP A 118 3.06 5.75 -3.78
C ASP A 118 3.15 5.00 -2.43
N VAL A 119 2.61 5.58 -1.35
CA VAL A 119 2.52 4.89 -0.04
C VAL A 119 1.60 3.66 -0.14
N GLU A 120 0.46 3.76 -0.82
CA GLU A 120 -0.43 2.63 -1.11
C GLU A 120 0.32 1.51 -1.83
N ASN A 121 1.05 1.83 -2.92
CA ASN A 121 1.84 0.88 -3.68
C ASN A 121 2.91 0.19 -2.79
N GLN A 122 3.60 0.95 -1.95
CA GLN A 122 4.65 0.41 -1.09
C GLN A 122 4.07 -0.47 0.03
N LEU A 123 2.92 -0.09 0.61
CA LEU A 123 2.24 -0.93 1.59
C LEU A 123 1.72 -2.24 0.98
N MET A 124 1.21 -2.21 -0.26
CA MET A 124 0.86 -3.43 -0.99
C MET A 124 2.07 -4.33 -1.20
N LEU A 125 3.22 -3.75 -1.54
CA LEU A 125 4.47 -4.49 -1.69
C LEU A 125 4.88 -5.15 -0.36
N TYR A 126 4.83 -4.42 0.75
CA TYR A 126 5.16 -4.96 2.07
C TYR A 126 4.21 -6.09 2.49
N LEU A 127 2.91 -5.89 2.30
CA LEU A 127 1.91 -6.92 2.61
C LEU A 127 2.08 -8.16 1.72
N SER A 128 2.45 -8.00 0.45
CA SER A 128 2.72 -9.14 -0.43
C SER A 128 3.93 -9.97 0.02
N GLY A 129 4.87 -9.37 0.74
CA GLY A 129 6.02 -10.05 1.33
C GLY A 129 5.70 -10.84 2.60
N ASN A 130 4.52 -10.65 3.19
CA ASN A 130 4.11 -11.39 4.38
C ASN A 130 3.38 -12.70 3.99
N PRO A 131 3.95 -13.89 4.33
CA PRO A 131 3.34 -15.18 3.97
C PRO A 131 1.98 -15.45 4.64
N LYS A 132 1.61 -14.68 5.66
CA LYS A 132 0.28 -14.77 6.30
C LYS A 132 -0.81 -14.10 5.46
N ILE A 133 -0.45 -13.16 4.60
CA ILE A 133 -1.38 -12.49 3.68
C ILE A 133 -1.57 -13.36 2.45
N GLN A 134 -2.65 -14.09 2.40
CA GLN A 134 -2.93 -15.00 1.29
C GLN A 134 -3.71 -14.33 0.16
N GLN A 135 -4.47 -13.30 0.48
CA GLN A 135 -5.23 -12.55 -0.50
C GLN A 135 -4.99 -11.05 -0.32
N LEU A 136 -4.44 -10.43 -1.34
CA LEU A 136 -4.28 -8.98 -1.45
C LEU A 136 -5.18 -8.49 -2.58
N ASN A 137 -6.26 -7.78 -2.24
CA ASN A 137 -7.36 -7.49 -3.17
C ASN A 137 -7.14 -6.28 -4.08
N ASN A 138 -6.18 -5.43 -3.77
CA ASN A 138 -5.74 -4.37 -4.67
C ASN A 138 -4.34 -4.69 -5.18
N ARG A 139 -4.18 -4.76 -6.50
CA ARG A 139 -2.89 -5.04 -7.16
C ARG A 139 -2.58 -4.03 -8.26
N ARG A 140 -3.26 -2.88 -8.27
CA ARG A 140 -2.99 -1.84 -9.24
C ARG A 140 -1.71 -1.13 -8.83
N SER A 141 -0.71 -1.16 -9.71
CA SER A 141 0.47 -0.33 -9.56
C SER A 141 0.26 0.95 -10.36
N ASN A 142 0.29 2.08 -9.69
CA ASN A 142 0.23 3.39 -10.31
C ASN A 142 1.37 4.26 -9.74
N PRO A 143 2.64 3.91 -10.05
CA PRO A 143 3.78 4.64 -9.52
C PRO A 143 3.77 6.07 -10.02
N GLN A 144 3.97 6.99 -9.10
CA GLN A 144 4.14 8.39 -9.41
C GLN A 144 5.62 8.68 -9.60
N PHE A 145 5.99 9.51 -10.59
CA PHE A 145 7.40 9.74 -10.87
C PHE A 145 7.96 10.88 -10.00
N ARG A 146 7.87 12.11 -10.46
CA ARG A 146 8.39 13.28 -9.75
C ARG A 146 7.23 14.20 -9.38
N TYR A 147 7.03 14.39 -8.08
CA TYR A 147 6.04 15.30 -7.52
C TYR A 147 6.60 15.97 -6.28
N TYR A 148 5.98 17.04 -5.84
CA TYR A 148 6.29 17.68 -4.57
C TYR A 148 6.15 16.67 -3.43
N THR A 149 7.15 16.57 -2.55
CA THR A 149 7.25 15.60 -1.44
C THR A 149 7.63 14.15 -1.79
N SER A 150 7.91 13.83 -3.06
CA SER A 150 8.29 12.45 -3.45
C SER A 150 9.52 11.92 -2.70
N GLU A 151 10.44 12.78 -2.29
CA GLU A 151 11.63 12.44 -1.50
C GLU A 151 11.30 11.99 -0.07
N LEU A 152 10.13 12.34 0.45
CA LEU A 152 9.67 11.95 1.79
C LEU A 152 9.04 10.56 1.82
N MET A 153 8.65 10.01 0.67
CA MET A 153 7.90 8.76 0.57
C MET A 153 8.57 7.59 1.31
N PRO A 154 9.89 7.31 1.16
CA PRO A 154 10.52 6.19 1.85
C PRO A 154 10.49 6.36 3.38
N LYS A 155 10.75 7.57 3.88
CA LYS A 155 10.72 7.88 5.32
C LYS A 155 9.31 7.68 5.87
N ILE A 156 8.31 8.28 5.22
CA ILE A 156 6.92 8.23 5.67
C ILE A 156 6.40 6.80 5.65
N THR A 157 6.67 6.05 4.58
CA THR A 157 6.21 4.64 4.50
C THR A 157 6.84 3.78 5.60
N SER A 158 8.13 3.96 5.87
CA SER A 158 8.80 3.24 6.96
C SER A 158 8.23 3.62 8.34
N GLN A 159 7.87 4.88 8.56
CA GLN A 159 7.20 5.32 9.78
C GLN A 159 5.79 4.74 9.91
N VAL A 160 5.00 4.76 8.83
CA VAL A 160 3.67 4.12 8.76
C VAL A 160 3.76 2.64 9.09
N TRP A 161 4.72 1.94 8.49
CA TRP A 161 4.87 0.50 8.75
C TRP A 161 5.23 0.20 10.20
N ARG A 162 6.11 0.99 10.82
CA ARG A 162 6.44 0.85 12.25
C ARG A 162 5.25 1.09 13.15
N GLU A 163 4.41 2.08 12.83
CA GLU A 163 3.21 2.34 13.60
C GLU A 163 2.19 1.20 13.46
N LEU A 164 2.00 0.67 12.25
CA LEU A 164 1.18 -0.52 11.99
C LEU A 164 1.72 -1.75 12.74
N HIS A 165 3.04 -1.95 12.73
CA HIS A 165 3.72 -3.02 13.48
C HIS A 165 3.44 -2.90 14.99
N SER A 166 3.53 -1.70 15.55
CA SER A 166 3.27 -1.48 16.99
C SER A 166 1.85 -1.87 17.39
N GLN A 167 0.87 -1.68 16.50
CA GLN A 167 -0.53 -1.98 16.74
C GLN A 167 -0.89 -3.45 16.47
N ASN A 168 -0.25 -4.10 15.50
CA ASN A 168 -0.52 -5.48 15.14
C ASN A 168 0.69 -6.18 14.48
N PRO A 169 1.69 -6.61 15.29
CA PRO A 169 2.91 -7.21 14.77
C PRO A 169 2.68 -8.55 14.07
N ASP A 170 1.54 -9.17 14.27
CA ASP A 170 1.19 -10.43 13.63
C ASP A 170 0.81 -10.27 12.15
N ILE A 171 0.16 -9.16 11.81
CA ILE A 171 -0.18 -8.80 10.42
C ILE A 171 0.92 -7.95 9.79
N PHE A 172 1.55 -7.09 10.56
CA PHE A 172 2.60 -6.18 10.13
C PHE A 172 3.92 -6.53 10.84
N PRO A 173 4.68 -7.54 10.39
CA PRO A 173 5.97 -7.89 11.01
C PRO A 173 6.99 -6.75 10.83
N GLU A 174 8.16 -6.87 11.45
CA GLU A 174 9.24 -5.91 11.29
C GLU A 174 9.59 -5.68 9.81
N GLU A 175 9.91 -4.45 9.46
CA GLU A 175 10.17 -4.04 8.07
C GLU A 175 11.30 -4.83 7.43
N GLU A 176 12.35 -5.12 8.21
CA GLU A 176 13.52 -5.89 7.78
C GLU A 176 13.13 -7.33 7.43
N VAL A 177 12.24 -7.94 8.21
CA VAL A 177 11.75 -9.30 7.94
C VAL A 177 11.00 -9.36 6.61
N ILE A 178 10.19 -8.33 6.32
CA ILE A 178 9.49 -8.23 5.04
C ILE A 178 10.47 -8.04 3.89
N LYS A 179 11.40 -7.11 4.01
CA LYS A 179 12.39 -6.81 2.95
C LYS A 179 13.29 -8.00 2.65
N ASP A 180 13.54 -8.84 3.63
CA ASP A 180 14.36 -10.05 3.45
C ASP A 180 13.57 -11.25 2.88
N SER A 181 12.26 -11.19 2.85
CA SER A 181 11.42 -12.27 2.35
C SER A 181 11.60 -12.51 0.84
N ALA A 182 11.56 -13.79 0.44
CA ALA A 182 11.64 -14.17 -0.98
C ALA A 182 10.45 -13.60 -1.79
N LEU A 183 9.27 -13.53 -1.19
CA LEU A 183 8.07 -12.97 -1.82
C LEU A 183 8.23 -11.47 -2.10
N PHE A 184 8.81 -10.71 -1.17
CA PHE A 184 9.11 -9.30 -1.38
C PHE A 184 10.13 -9.12 -2.51
N LYS A 185 11.24 -9.86 -2.48
CA LYS A 185 12.30 -9.81 -3.49
C LYS A 185 11.81 -10.21 -4.88
N ALA A 186 10.86 -11.15 -4.97
CA ALA A 186 10.26 -11.61 -6.23
C ALA A 186 9.02 -10.81 -6.66
N SER A 187 8.59 -9.83 -5.88
CA SER A 187 7.35 -9.08 -6.16
C SER A 187 7.49 -8.23 -7.42
N PRO A 188 6.47 -8.22 -8.31
CA PRO A 188 6.47 -7.36 -9.51
C PRO A 188 6.42 -5.85 -9.17
N PHE A 189 6.12 -5.50 -7.93
CA PHE A 189 6.10 -4.11 -7.43
C PHE A 189 7.46 -3.66 -6.87
N HIS A 190 8.43 -4.58 -6.78
CA HIS A 190 9.78 -4.23 -6.34
C HIS A 190 10.42 -3.28 -7.35
N LYS A 191 11.04 -2.21 -6.86
CA LYS A 191 11.76 -1.27 -7.72
C LYS A 191 12.98 -1.98 -8.30
N LEU A 192 12.95 -2.23 -9.59
CA LEU A 192 14.05 -2.85 -10.30
C LEU A 192 15.30 -1.96 -10.25
N THR A 193 16.48 -2.57 -10.12
CA THR A 193 17.75 -1.85 -10.29
C THR A 193 17.88 -1.33 -11.71
N ALA A 194 18.81 -0.40 -11.95
CA ALA A 194 19.06 0.12 -13.29
C ALA A 194 19.43 -1.00 -14.28
N GLU A 195 20.15 -2.02 -13.84
CA GLU A 195 20.54 -3.19 -14.62
C GLU A 195 19.34 -4.11 -14.92
N GLN A 196 18.51 -4.34 -13.93
CA GLN A 196 17.27 -5.11 -14.10
C GLN A 196 16.28 -4.39 -15.02
N LEU A 197 16.19 -3.06 -14.97
CA LEU A 197 15.39 -2.25 -15.91
C LEU A 197 15.91 -2.39 -17.32
N LYS A 198 17.24 -2.29 -17.53
CA LYS A 198 17.88 -2.47 -18.84
C LYS A 198 17.63 -3.88 -19.37
N ALA A 199 17.76 -4.89 -18.53
CA ALA A 199 17.45 -6.27 -18.87
C ALA A 199 16.01 -6.45 -19.31
N LYS A 200 15.07 -5.88 -18.57
CA LYS A 200 13.64 -5.87 -18.89
C LYS A 200 13.37 -5.22 -20.25
N GLU A 201 13.98 -4.07 -20.55
CA GLU A 201 13.82 -3.39 -21.83
C GLU A 201 14.31 -4.25 -22.99
N ILE A 202 15.49 -4.85 -22.88
CA ILE A 202 16.06 -5.76 -23.89
C ILE A 202 15.11 -6.96 -24.12
N LEU A 203 14.58 -7.57 -23.05
CA LEU A 203 13.63 -8.66 -23.16
C LEU A 203 12.35 -8.23 -23.88
N PHE A 204 11.79 -7.08 -23.56
CA PHE A 204 10.59 -6.57 -24.22
C PHE A 204 10.82 -6.25 -25.70
N GLU A 205 11.96 -5.68 -26.06
CA GLU A 205 12.29 -5.43 -27.47
C GLU A 205 12.43 -6.73 -28.26
N LYS A 206 13.10 -7.74 -27.70
CA LYS A 206 13.20 -9.07 -28.30
C LYS A 206 11.86 -9.74 -28.49
N ILE A 207 11.03 -9.80 -27.45
CA ILE A 207 9.69 -10.38 -27.53
C ILE A 207 8.84 -9.67 -28.58
N ARG A 208 8.86 -8.32 -28.60
CA ARG A 208 8.12 -7.53 -29.60
C ARG A 208 8.64 -7.76 -31.02
N GLY A 209 9.96 -7.91 -31.17
CA GLY A 209 10.58 -8.22 -32.46
C GLY A 209 10.12 -9.58 -32.99
N ASN A 210 10.10 -10.59 -32.16
CA ASN A 210 9.71 -11.95 -32.53
C ASN A 210 8.21 -12.06 -32.84
N LEU A 211 7.36 -11.40 -32.08
CA LEU A 211 5.92 -11.35 -32.33
C LEU A 211 5.55 -10.68 -33.69
N LYS A 212 6.40 -9.76 -34.18
CA LYS A 212 6.16 -9.07 -35.46
C LYS A 212 6.64 -9.83 -36.70
N LEU A 213 7.53 -10.81 -36.52
CA LEU A 213 8.26 -11.42 -37.65
C LEU A 213 7.84 -12.86 -37.97
N ASP A 214 6.86 -13.43 -37.24
CA ASP A 214 6.39 -14.84 -37.43
C ASP A 214 7.58 -15.83 -37.48
N LYS A 215 8.61 -15.58 -36.67
CA LYS A 215 9.87 -16.34 -36.62
C LYS A 215 9.77 -17.51 -35.67
N GLN A 216 10.60 -18.51 -35.94
CA GLN A 216 10.79 -19.72 -35.13
C GLN A 216 10.99 -19.38 -33.64
N SER A 217 10.54 -20.28 -32.77
CA SER A 217 10.67 -20.18 -31.32
C SER A 217 12.10 -19.90 -30.91
N GLU A 218 12.35 -18.81 -30.22
CA GLU A 218 13.64 -18.38 -29.72
C GLU A 218 13.69 -18.59 -28.21
N LEU A 219 14.74 -19.26 -27.70
CA LEU A 219 14.94 -19.43 -26.26
C LEU A 219 15.77 -18.27 -25.74
N ILE A 220 15.23 -17.55 -24.77
CA ILE A 220 15.94 -16.47 -24.07
C ILE A 220 16.31 -16.96 -22.68
N LEU A 221 17.61 -17.07 -22.41
CA LEU A 221 18.13 -17.38 -21.08
C LEU A 221 18.55 -16.08 -20.38
N VAL A 222 18.05 -15.90 -19.15
CA VAL A 222 18.46 -14.80 -18.28
C VAL A 222 19.17 -15.42 -17.09
N SER A 223 20.45 -15.12 -16.92
CA SER A 223 21.24 -15.59 -15.78
C SER A 223 21.61 -14.39 -14.89
N GLY A 224 21.68 -14.65 -13.60
CA GLY A 224 22.12 -13.70 -12.60
C GLY A 224 22.68 -14.43 -11.40
N GLU A 225 23.53 -13.78 -10.62
CA GLU A 225 24.04 -14.38 -9.38
C GLU A 225 22.95 -14.52 -8.33
N ALA A 226 23.03 -15.56 -7.51
CA ALA A 226 22.09 -15.81 -6.43
C ALA A 226 22.19 -14.67 -5.38
N GLY A 227 21.13 -13.92 -5.20
CA GLY A 227 21.07 -12.76 -4.28
C GLY A 227 21.40 -11.43 -4.91
N GLY A 228 21.61 -11.35 -6.23
CA GLY A 228 21.94 -10.16 -6.99
C GLY A 228 20.86 -9.06 -6.99
N GLY A 229 20.52 -8.55 -5.81
CA GLY A 229 19.62 -7.40 -5.66
C GLY A 229 20.32 -6.07 -5.94
N GLU A 230 21.60 -5.91 -5.59
CA GLU A 230 22.29 -4.63 -5.72
C GLU A 230 23.59 -4.69 -6.56
N ASP A 231 24.27 -5.84 -6.66
CA ASP A 231 25.58 -5.95 -7.30
C ASP A 231 25.70 -7.10 -8.34
N GLY A 232 24.62 -7.79 -8.71
CA GLY A 232 24.65 -8.91 -9.64
C GLY A 232 24.60 -8.47 -11.10
N ALA A 233 25.65 -8.74 -11.86
CA ALA A 233 25.63 -8.59 -13.32
C ALA A 233 24.64 -9.60 -13.93
N LEU A 234 23.71 -9.11 -14.74
CA LEU A 234 22.81 -9.95 -15.53
C LEU A 234 23.49 -10.26 -16.88
N GLU A 235 23.85 -11.50 -17.08
CA GLU A 235 24.32 -11.98 -18.39
C GLU A 235 23.15 -12.53 -19.22
N PHE A 236 23.10 -12.13 -20.48
CA PHE A 236 22.13 -12.63 -21.45
C PHE A 236 22.84 -13.51 -22.47
N THR A 237 22.44 -14.78 -22.51
CA THR A 237 22.86 -15.68 -23.58
C THR A 237 21.69 -15.93 -24.52
N PHE A 238 21.88 -15.68 -25.80
CA PHE A 238 20.91 -15.94 -26.87
C PHE A 238 21.35 -17.20 -27.61
N LEU A 239 20.46 -18.19 -27.69
CA LEU A 239 20.60 -19.40 -28.50
C LEU A 239 19.58 -19.40 -29.60
#